data_4d705cae631691fc259f2f4e51b7b6a7
#
_entry.id   4d705cae631691fc259f2f4e51b7b6a7
#
_cell.length_a   1.000
_cell.length_b   1.000
_cell.length_c   1.000
_cell.angle_alpha   90.00
_cell.angle_beta   90.00
_cell.angle_gamma   90.00
#
_symmetry.space_group_name_H-M   'P 1'
#
loop_
_entity.id
_entity.type
_entity.pdbx_description
1 polymer ?
#
loop_
_entity_poly.entity_id
_entity_poly.type
_entity_poly.pdbx_seq_one_letter_code
_entity_poly.pdbx_strand_id
1 'polypeptide(L)'
;MTILDQLINLMLEKVEVVPVPKQELDDFLSQNNIDICDEHYQFLLKYGNSDFLKYSYANFTFDYLKLTYFDDEYCEESKLPNHCNYIGRDISTDPLCIDFETKKIYLYSYGEKDLLCYHGIKELLFFSLFKLLIKNKYFDKIEIDIKIDNIDEYKSTYLNYEIKDITIYGRYFFKDNQLLICDDKFYSYNIYYGGILDKVVDDR
;
A
#
# COMPACT_ATOMS: atom_id res chain seq x y z
N MET A 1 4.32 -9.94 -16.63
CA MET A 1 4.21 -8.78 -15.69
C MET A 1 2.73 -8.56 -15.47
N THR A 2 2.24 -8.53 -14.21
CA THR A 2 0.81 -8.34 -13.95
C THR A 2 0.39 -6.89 -14.24
N ILE A 3 -0.92 -6.63 -14.36
CA ILE A 3 -1.43 -5.25 -14.51
C ILE A 3 -1.04 -4.41 -13.29
N LEU A 4 -1.08 -4.97 -12.08
CA LEU A 4 -0.64 -4.27 -10.87
C LEU A 4 0.84 -3.89 -10.93
N ASP A 5 1.71 -4.79 -11.44
CA ASP A 5 3.13 -4.47 -11.61
C ASP A 5 3.35 -3.34 -12.61
N GLN A 6 2.59 -3.34 -13.72
CA GLN A 6 2.67 -2.27 -14.71
C GLN A 6 2.24 -0.93 -14.11
N LEU A 7 1.12 -0.90 -13.39
CA LEU A 7 0.63 0.29 -12.71
C LEU A 7 1.66 0.84 -11.73
N ILE A 8 2.19 -0.01 -10.84
CA ILE A 8 3.22 0.39 -9.86
C ILE A 8 4.45 0.98 -10.59
N ASN A 9 4.96 0.30 -11.61
CA ASN A 9 6.14 0.77 -12.33
C ASN A 9 5.91 2.13 -13.00
N LEU A 10 4.77 2.31 -13.68
CA LEU A 10 4.40 3.58 -14.30
C LEU A 10 4.24 4.72 -13.28
N MET A 11 3.68 4.41 -12.11
CA MET A 11 3.53 5.37 -11.02
C MET A 11 4.89 5.76 -10.43
N LEU A 12 5.82 4.80 -10.28
CA LEU A 12 7.18 5.05 -9.81
C LEU A 12 7.97 5.97 -10.76
N GLU A 13 7.70 5.96 -12.07
CA GLU A 13 8.31 6.91 -13.01
C GLU A 13 7.92 8.38 -12.76
N LYS A 14 6.87 8.63 -11.97
CA LYS A 14 6.32 9.97 -11.70
C LYS A 14 6.71 10.54 -10.34
N VAL A 15 7.48 9.81 -9.59
CA VAL A 15 7.88 10.18 -8.22
C VAL A 15 9.38 10.03 -8.04
N GLU A 16 9.93 10.77 -7.10
CA GLU A 16 11.29 10.55 -6.66
C GLU A 16 11.34 9.33 -5.74
N VAL A 17 12.20 8.38 -6.11
CA VAL A 17 12.47 7.19 -5.33
C VAL A 17 13.78 7.40 -4.57
N VAL A 18 13.70 7.38 -3.24
CA VAL A 18 14.87 7.60 -2.36
C VAL A 18 15.09 6.36 -1.49
N PRO A 19 16.16 5.61 -1.73
CA PRO A 19 16.51 4.43 -0.93
C PRO A 19 17.02 4.80 0.45
N VAL A 20 16.95 3.85 1.39
CA VAL A 20 17.76 3.89 2.60
C VAL A 20 19.16 3.34 2.25
N PRO A 21 20.25 4.03 2.61
CA PRO A 21 21.58 3.48 2.43
C PRO A 21 21.73 2.15 3.18
N LYS A 22 22.25 1.13 2.49
CA LYS A 22 22.37 -0.22 3.07
C LYS A 22 23.08 -0.23 4.43
N GLN A 23 24.18 0.50 4.54
CA GLN A 23 24.96 0.58 5.78
C GLN A 23 24.14 1.17 6.93
N GLU A 24 23.35 2.23 6.67
CA GLU A 24 22.50 2.88 7.67
C GLU A 24 21.40 1.91 8.17
N LEU A 25 20.78 1.16 7.26
CA LEU A 25 19.79 0.17 7.62
C LEU A 25 20.39 -0.97 8.44
N ASP A 26 21.52 -1.54 7.98
CA ASP A 26 22.19 -2.65 8.66
C ASP A 26 22.67 -2.23 10.07
N ASP A 27 23.23 -1.02 10.21
CA ASP A 27 23.67 -0.49 11.50
C ASP A 27 22.49 -0.30 12.46
N PHE A 28 21.37 0.26 11.98
CA PHE A 28 20.18 0.44 12.80
C PHE A 28 19.62 -0.90 13.30
N LEU A 29 19.47 -1.88 12.40
CA LEU A 29 18.93 -3.19 12.74
C LEU A 29 19.84 -3.93 13.74
N SER A 30 21.15 -3.92 13.50
CA SER A 30 22.12 -4.63 14.36
C SER A 30 22.28 -3.98 15.73
N GLN A 31 22.36 -2.64 15.81
CA GLN A 31 22.50 -1.91 17.07
C GLN A 31 21.29 -2.06 17.98
N ASN A 32 20.11 -2.24 17.42
CA ASN A 32 18.86 -2.36 18.16
C ASN A 32 18.36 -3.81 18.28
N ASN A 33 19.12 -4.78 17.76
CA ASN A 33 18.77 -6.20 17.76
C ASN A 33 17.38 -6.46 17.17
N ILE A 34 17.11 -5.82 16.00
CA ILE A 34 15.83 -5.90 15.29
C ILE A 34 15.97 -6.85 14.10
N ASP A 35 15.13 -7.88 14.07
CA ASP A 35 14.95 -8.73 12.90
C ASP A 35 13.77 -8.23 12.07
N ILE A 36 13.95 -8.14 10.76
CA ILE A 36 12.86 -7.85 9.82
C ILE A 36 12.84 -8.89 8.70
N CYS A 37 11.68 -9.15 8.11
CA CYS A 37 11.60 -10.07 6.99
C CYS A 37 12.26 -9.48 5.73
N ASP A 38 12.74 -10.36 4.83
CA ASP A 38 13.47 -9.95 3.63
C ASP A 38 12.66 -8.98 2.76
N GLU A 39 11.36 -9.20 2.62
CA GLU A 39 10.49 -8.31 1.85
C GLU A 39 10.46 -6.87 2.41
N HIS A 40 10.40 -6.73 3.73
CA HIS A 40 10.46 -5.42 4.39
C HIS A 40 11.86 -4.79 4.24
N TYR A 41 12.91 -5.59 4.40
CA TYR A 41 14.28 -5.14 4.20
C TYR A 41 14.50 -4.59 2.79
N GLN A 42 14.09 -5.33 1.75
CA GLN A 42 14.19 -4.89 0.35
C GLN A 42 13.33 -3.65 0.06
N PHE A 43 12.15 -3.55 0.68
CA PHE A 43 11.31 -2.36 0.58
C PHE A 43 12.02 -1.11 1.10
N LEU A 44 12.63 -1.18 2.29
CA LEU A 44 13.37 -0.06 2.87
C LEU A 44 14.60 0.31 2.03
N LEU A 45 15.38 -0.69 1.59
CA LEU A 45 16.53 -0.45 0.73
C LEU A 45 16.16 0.25 -0.57
N LYS A 46 14.96 0.05 -1.09
CA LYS A 46 14.55 0.61 -2.37
C LYS A 46 13.77 1.90 -2.24
N TYR A 47 12.94 2.03 -1.21
CA TYR A 47 11.94 3.09 -1.11
C TYR A 47 11.93 3.85 0.21
N GLY A 48 12.64 3.39 1.24
CA GLY A 48 12.40 3.75 2.63
C GLY A 48 12.54 5.23 2.98
N ASN A 49 13.23 6.05 2.17
CA ASN A 49 13.33 7.50 2.36
C ASN A 49 12.46 8.29 1.37
N SER A 50 11.59 7.63 0.60
CA SER A 50 10.77 8.28 -0.42
C SER A 50 9.57 9.00 0.18
N ASP A 51 9.34 10.24 -0.24
CA ASP A 51 8.24 11.07 0.27
C ASP A 51 6.84 10.53 -0.05
N PHE A 52 6.68 9.74 -1.11
CA PHE A 52 5.39 9.16 -1.45
C PHE A 52 4.86 8.19 -0.38
N LEU A 53 5.74 7.64 0.46
CA LEU A 53 5.36 6.78 1.59
C LEU A 53 4.62 7.52 2.73
N LYS A 54 4.61 8.85 2.69
CA LYS A 54 3.88 9.72 3.63
C LYS A 54 2.45 10.07 3.17
N TYR A 55 2.00 9.59 2.01
CA TYR A 55 0.72 9.98 1.40
C TYR A 55 -0.40 8.94 1.52
N SER A 56 -0.11 7.76 2.04
CA SER A 56 -1.14 6.82 2.47
C SER A 56 -1.76 7.28 3.79
N TYR A 57 -2.71 6.55 4.33
CA TYR A 57 -3.22 6.80 5.68
C TYR A 57 -2.20 6.49 6.79
N ALA A 58 -0.96 6.29 6.42
CA ALA A 58 0.13 5.98 7.32
C ALA A 58 1.46 6.56 6.79
N ASN A 59 2.49 6.54 7.62
CA ASN A 59 3.84 6.88 7.25
C ASN A 59 4.73 5.64 7.38
N PHE A 60 5.31 5.21 6.25
CA PHE A 60 6.14 4.02 6.13
C PHE A 60 7.62 4.36 5.87
N THR A 61 8.02 5.60 6.08
CA THR A 61 9.43 5.99 5.90
C THR A 61 10.31 5.39 6.99
N PHE A 62 11.58 5.20 6.66
CA PHE A 62 12.57 4.69 7.61
C PHE A 62 12.71 5.55 8.87
N ASP A 63 12.60 6.89 8.74
CA ASP A 63 12.63 7.78 9.90
C ASP A 63 11.46 7.53 10.86
N TYR A 64 10.25 7.27 10.33
CA TYR A 64 9.10 6.93 11.16
C TYR A 64 9.20 5.54 11.76
N LEU A 65 9.81 4.60 11.05
CA LEU A 65 10.12 3.29 11.60
C LEU A 65 11.05 3.42 12.81
N LYS A 66 12.14 4.20 12.67
CA LYS A 66 13.07 4.50 13.79
C LYS A 66 12.32 5.10 14.98
N LEU A 67 11.47 6.10 14.75
CA LEU A 67 10.67 6.72 15.81
C LEU A 67 9.75 5.70 16.51
N THR A 68 9.15 4.77 15.77
CA THR A 68 8.27 3.74 16.34
C THR A 68 9.00 2.82 17.32
N TYR A 69 10.27 2.48 17.02
CA TYR A 69 11.08 1.64 17.91
C TYR A 69 11.60 2.37 19.15
N PHE A 70 11.69 3.69 19.12
CA PHE A 70 12.19 4.51 20.24
C PHE A 70 11.10 5.20 21.04
N ASP A 71 9.83 4.95 20.72
CA ASP A 71 8.71 5.54 21.42
C ASP A 71 8.39 4.72 22.67
N ASP A 72 8.79 5.22 23.84
CA ASP A 72 8.62 4.52 25.11
C ASP A 72 7.17 4.24 25.47
N GLU A 73 6.22 5.05 24.99
CA GLU A 73 4.78 4.87 25.24
C GLU A 73 4.26 3.55 24.65
N TYR A 74 4.88 3.07 23.55
CA TYR A 74 4.49 1.81 22.90
C TYR A 74 5.34 0.61 23.33
N CYS A 75 6.53 0.84 23.89
CA CYS A 75 7.45 -0.25 24.25
C CYS A 75 7.04 -1.04 25.50
N GLU A 76 6.29 -0.44 26.42
CA GLU A 76 5.94 -1.10 27.69
C GLU A 76 4.61 -1.89 27.61
N GLU A 77 3.62 -1.43 26.83
CA GLU A 77 2.28 -2.00 26.81
C GLU A 77 2.03 -3.01 25.69
N SER A 78 2.86 -3.01 24.64
CA SER A 78 2.60 -3.82 23.45
C SER A 78 3.84 -4.51 22.91
N LYS A 79 4.22 -5.63 23.52
CA LYS A 79 5.18 -6.52 22.89
C LYS A 79 4.57 -7.13 21.63
N LEU A 80 5.10 -6.76 20.45
CA LEU A 80 4.77 -7.43 19.21
C LEU A 80 4.97 -8.95 19.35
N PRO A 81 4.10 -9.76 18.75
CA PRO A 81 4.37 -11.19 18.58
C PRO A 81 5.73 -11.42 17.91
N ASN A 82 6.45 -12.48 18.28
CA ASN A 82 7.80 -12.77 17.78
C ASN A 82 7.91 -12.86 16.24
N HIS A 83 6.78 -13.09 15.55
CA HIS A 83 6.71 -13.17 14.09
C HIS A 83 6.20 -11.87 13.42
N CYS A 84 6.16 -10.76 14.16
CA CYS A 84 5.73 -9.46 13.67
C CYS A 84 6.79 -8.40 13.88
N ASN A 85 6.80 -7.39 13.02
CA ASN A 85 7.65 -6.22 13.19
C ASN A 85 6.93 -4.94 12.78
N TYR A 86 7.34 -3.81 13.35
CA TYR A 86 6.82 -2.51 12.92
C TYR A 86 7.24 -2.21 11.48
N ILE A 87 6.34 -1.58 10.71
CA ILE A 87 6.61 -1.13 9.35
C ILE A 87 6.33 0.38 9.18
N GLY A 88 5.60 0.98 10.11
CA GLY A 88 5.23 2.39 10.09
C GLY A 88 4.16 2.71 11.13
N ARG A 89 3.49 3.85 10.93
CA ARG A 89 2.38 4.32 11.77
C ARG A 89 1.25 4.88 10.92
N ASP A 90 0.02 4.81 11.39
CA ASP A 90 -1.10 5.49 10.78
C ASP A 90 -1.16 6.99 11.13
N ILE A 91 -2.19 7.70 10.66
CA ILE A 91 -2.38 9.13 10.92
C ILE A 91 -2.73 9.45 12.38
N SER A 92 -3.19 8.46 13.14
CA SER A 92 -3.48 8.55 14.58
C SER A 92 -2.25 8.24 15.42
N THR A 93 -1.12 7.95 14.77
CA THR A 93 0.14 7.49 15.35
C THR A 93 0.14 6.05 15.83
N ASP A 94 -0.93 5.30 15.59
CA ASP A 94 -0.99 3.90 15.93
C ASP A 94 0.01 3.07 15.08
N PRO A 95 0.75 2.13 15.69
CA PRO A 95 1.77 1.38 14.98
C PRO A 95 1.15 0.38 14.00
N LEU A 96 1.79 0.27 12.84
CA LEU A 96 1.50 -0.74 11.83
C LEU A 96 2.57 -1.82 11.88
N CYS A 97 2.15 -3.08 11.87
CA CYS A 97 3.07 -4.21 11.88
C CYS A 97 2.89 -5.12 10.66
N ILE A 98 4.01 -5.66 10.18
CA ILE A 98 4.04 -6.73 9.19
C ILE A 98 4.22 -8.08 9.88
N ASP A 99 3.38 -9.03 9.53
CA ASP A 99 3.46 -10.41 9.97
C ASP A 99 4.38 -11.21 9.04
N PHE A 100 5.41 -11.86 9.59
CA PHE A 100 6.45 -12.54 8.78
C PHE A 100 5.96 -13.82 8.10
N GLU A 101 4.92 -14.45 8.63
CA GLU A 101 4.37 -15.67 8.05
C GLU A 101 3.42 -15.37 6.90
N THR A 102 2.49 -14.44 7.14
CA THR A 102 1.45 -14.09 6.17
C THR A 102 1.82 -12.95 5.24
N LYS A 103 2.87 -12.18 5.56
CA LYS A 103 3.32 -10.94 4.88
C LYS A 103 2.27 -9.81 4.91
N LYS A 104 1.19 -9.98 5.65
CA LYS A 104 0.12 -8.99 5.78
C LYS A 104 0.51 -7.89 6.76
N ILE A 105 -0.04 -6.70 6.55
CA ILE A 105 0.21 -5.51 7.35
C ILE A 105 -1.06 -5.17 8.12
N TYR A 106 -0.94 -5.07 9.44
CA TYR A 106 -2.04 -4.83 10.37
C TYR A 106 -1.81 -3.57 11.17
N LEU A 107 -2.89 -2.88 11.52
CA LEU A 107 -2.90 -1.97 12.66
C LEU A 107 -2.68 -2.82 13.91
N TYR A 108 -1.80 -2.36 14.79
CA TYR A 108 -1.48 -3.06 16.03
C TYR A 108 -1.88 -2.18 17.21
N SER A 109 -2.81 -2.66 18.02
CA SER A 109 -3.29 -1.94 19.20
C SER A 109 -3.49 -2.88 20.37
N TYR A 110 -3.24 -2.38 21.59
CA TYR A 110 -3.43 -3.12 22.83
C TYR A 110 -2.81 -4.53 22.89
N GLY A 111 -1.67 -4.72 22.21
CA GLY A 111 -0.97 -6.01 22.21
C GLY A 111 -1.48 -7.01 21.17
N GLU A 112 -2.43 -6.66 20.32
CA GLU A 112 -3.04 -7.55 19.34
C GLU A 112 -3.10 -6.92 17.93
N LYS A 113 -3.18 -7.79 16.92
CA LYS A 113 -3.49 -7.38 15.54
C LYS A 113 -4.97 -7.01 15.48
N ASP A 114 -5.25 -5.74 15.19
CA ASP A 114 -6.62 -5.23 15.14
C ASP A 114 -7.14 -5.28 13.69
N LEU A 115 -6.80 -4.33 12.86
CA LEU A 115 -7.33 -4.17 11.50
C LEU A 115 -6.30 -4.59 10.46
N LEU A 116 -6.72 -5.42 9.50
CA LEU A 116 -5.92 -5.68 8.29
C LEU A 116 -5.89 -4.42 7.42
N CYS A 117 -4.69 -3.84 7.23
CA CYS A 117 -4.48 -2.63 6.45
C CYS A 117 -4.04 -2.92 5.02
N TYR A 118 -3.16 -3.92 4.82
CA TYR A 118 -2.69 -4.32 3.48
C TYR A 118 -2.37 -5.82 3.46
N HIS A 119 -2.61 -6.46 2.31
CA HIS A 119 -2.27 -7.87 2.10
C HIS A 119 -0.77 -8.09 1.83
N GLY A 120 0.03 -7.04 1.78
CA GLY A 120 1.47 -7.08 1.62
C GLY A 120 2.04 -5.75 1.18
N ILE A 121 3.37 -5.69 1.08
CA ILE A 121 4.12 -4.48 0.71
C ILE A 121 3.76 -3.98 -0.70
N LYS A 122 3.45 -4.88 -1.63
CA LYS A 122 3.07 -4.51 -2.99
C LYS A 122 1.76 -3.69 -3.02
N GLU A 123 0.78 -4.09 -2.22
CA GLU A 123 -0.50 -3.39 -2.09
C GLU A 123 -0.32 -2.03 -1.38
N LEU A 124 0.48 -2.00 -0.30
CA LEU A 124 0.89 -0.77 0.38
C LEU A 124 1.54 0.21 -0.61
N LEU A 125 2.50 -0.25 -1.41
CA LEU A 125 3.21 0.55 -2.40
C LEU A 125 2.26 1.13 -3.44
N PHE A 126 1.35 0.29 -3.98
CA PHE A 126 0.33 0.74 -4.92
C PHE A 126 -0.52 1.88 -4.33
N PHE A 127 -1.04 1.71 -3.10
CA PHE A 127 -1.88 2.73 -2.47
C PHE A 127 -1.14 4.03 -2.19
N SER A 128 0.09 3.96 -1.70
CA SER A 128 0.91 5.14 -1.44
C SER A 128 1.13 5.96 -2.71
N LEU A 129 1.49 5.30 -3.80
CA LEU A 129 1.67 5.92 -5.12
C LEU A 129 0.34 6.45 -5.69
N PHE A 130 -0.70 5.64 -5.67
CA PHE A 130 -2.00 5.97 -6.24
C PHE A 130 -2.61 7.24 -5.60
N LYS A 131 -2.55 7.35 -4.27
CA LYS A 131 -2.99 8.56 -3.54
C LYS A 131 -2.22 9.80 -3.98
N LEU A 132 -0.90 9.70 -4.14
CA LEU A 132 -0.09 10.82 -4.61
C LEU A 132 -0.46 11.22 -6.05
N LEU A 133 -0.70 10.24 -6.93
CA LEU A 133 -1.07 10.52 -8.32
C LEU A 133 -2.44 11.19 -8.45
N ILE A 134 -3.41 10.79 -7.63
CA ILE A 134 -4.71 11.48 -7.56
C ILE A 134 -4.49 12.95 -7.16
N LYS A 135 -3.72 13.20 -6.08
CA LYS A 135 -3.40 14.54 -5.60
C LYS A 135 -2.72 15.40 -6.67
N ASN A 136 -1.82 14.81 -7.44
CA ASN A 136 -1.04 15.48 -8.48
C ASN A 136 -1.72 15.51 -9.86
N LYS A 137 -2.97 15.03 -9.95
CA LYS A 137 -3.80 15.07 -11.16
C LYS A 137 -3.19 14.35 -12.39
N TYR A 138 -2.65 13.15 -12.16
CA TYR A 138 -2.08 12.31 -13.23
C TYR A 138 -3.12 11.50 -14.02
N PHE A 139 -4.40 11.66 -13.72
CA PHE A 139 -5.53 11.10 -14.46
C PHE A 139 -6.25 12.22 -15.21
N ASP A 140 -6.71 11.95 -16.42
CA ASP A 140 -7.41 12.94 -17.25
C ASP A 140 -8.80 13.27 -16.67
N LYS A 141 -9.46 12.26 -16.10
CA LYS A 141 -10.78 12.37 -15.49
C LYS A 141 -10.91 11.40 -14.32
N ILE A 142 -11.63 11.82 -13.29
CA ILE A 142 -12.02 10.98 -12.15
C ILE A 142 -13.53 11.13 -11.95
N GLU A 143 -14.24 10.03 -11.89
CA GLU A 143 -15.64 9.96 -11.50
C GLU A 143 -15.74 9.17 -10.20
N ILE A 144 -16.44 9.69 -9.21
CA ILE A 144 -16.54 9.09 -7.88
C ILE A 144 -17.99 8.82 -7.50
N ASP A 145 -18.19 7.81 -6.64
CA ASP A 145 -19.49 7.43 -6.07
C ASP A 145 -20.58 7.16 -7.11
N ILE A 146 -20.19 6.57 -8.26
CA ILE A 146 -21.15 6.17 -9.28
C ILE A 146 -21.94 4.96 -8.77
N LYS A 147 -23.25 5.06 -8.66
CA LYS A 147 -24.10 3.97 -8.18
C LYS A 147 -24.19 2.84 -9.20
N ILE A 148 -24.21 1.62 -8.69
CA ILE A 148 -24.42 0.42 -9.48
C ILE A 148 -25.90 0.05 -9.41
N ASP A 149 -26.64 0.25 -10.51
CA ASP A 149 -28.06 -0.10 -10.58
C ASP A 149 -28.27 -1.61 -10.65
N ASN A 150 -27.38 -2.32 -11.33
CA ASN A 150 -27.42 -3.78 -11.48
C ASN A 150 -26.03 -4.38 -11.21
N ILE A 151 -25.86 -4.95 -10.01
CA ILE A 151 -24.57 -5.49 -9.57
C ILE A 151 -24.16 -6.75 -10.36
N ASP A 152 -25.11 -7.56 -10.80
CA ASP A 152 -24.81 -8.80 -11.52
C ASP A 152 -24.35 -8.50 -12.94
N GLU A 153 -24.96 -7.54 -13.60
CA GLU A 153 -24.54 -7.05 -14.91
C GLU A 153 -23.15 -6.40 -14.83
N TYR A 154 -22.93 -5.57 -13.82
CA TYR A 154 -21.64 -4.97 -13.55
C TYR A 154 -20.54 -6.03 -13.35
N LYS A 155 -20.78 -7.00 -12.47
CA LYS A 155 -19.83 -8.10 -12.22
C LYS A 155 -19.54 -8.90 -13.47
N SER A 156 -20.55 -9.24 -14.26
CA SER A 156 -20.36 -10.01 -15.50
C SER A 156 -19.53 -9.25 -16.54
N THR A 157 -19.71 -7.94 -16.62
CA THR A 157 -18.98 -7.06 -17.56
C THR A 157 -17.50 -6.92 -17.21
N TYR A 158 -17.15 -6.90 -15.92
CA TYR A 158 -15.79 -6.58 -15.47
C TYR A 158 -15.01 -7.76 -14.90
N LEU A 159 -15.64 -8.93 -14.66
CA LEU A 159 -15.01 -10.08 -13.99
C LEU A 159 -13.67 -10.51 -14.62
N ASN A 160 -13.57 -10.49 -15.95
CA ASN A 160 -12.34 -10.89 -16.66
C ASN A 160 -11.23 -9.84 -16.59
N TYR A 161 -11.52 -8.64 -16.12
CA TYR A 161 -10.61 -7.50 -16.03
C TYR A 161 -10.15 -7.23 -14.59
N GLU A 162 -10.52 -8.11 -13.65
CA GLU A 162 -10.17 -7.96 -12.24
C GLU A 162 -8.66 -8.07 -12.00
N ILE A 163 -8.15 -7.12 -11.19
CA ILE A 163 -6.78 -7.15 -10.66
C ILE A 163 -6.83 -7.91 -9.33
N LYS A 164 -6.54 -9.20 -9.38
CA LYS A 164 -6.70 -10.09 -8.22
C LYS A 164 -5.66 -9.90 -7.11
N ASP A 165 -4.54 -9.25 -7.43
CA ASP A 165 -3.42 -9.03 -6.51
C ASP A 165 -3.66 -7.86 -5.53
N ILE A 166 -4.84 -7.23 -5.59
CA ILE A 166 -5.24 -6.12 -4.73
C ILE A 166 -6.70 -6.28 -4.33
N THR A 167 -6.98 -6.31 -3.05
CA THR A 167 -8.32 -6.61 -2.54
C THR A 167 -8.77 -5.72 -1.39
N ILE A 168 -7.86 -4.88 -0.85
CA ILE A 168 -8.23 -3.98 0.23
C ILE A 168 -9.06 -2.80 -0.30
N TYR A 169 -10.03 -2.35 0.46
CA TYR A 169 -10.96 -1.27 0.12
C TYR A 169 -11.84 -1.51 -1.10
N GLY A 170 -11.96 -2.76 -1.60
CA GLY A 170 -12.86 -3.10 -2.68
C GLY A 170 -12.23 -4.00 -3.75
N ARG A 171 -12.88 -4.06 -4.90
CA ARG A 171 -12.41 -4.81 -6.07
C ARG A 171 -11.92 -3.86 -7.14
N TYR A 172 -10.83 -4.23 -7.79
CA TYR A 172 -10.12 -3.41 -8.77
C TYR A 172 -10.21 -4.05 -10.14
N PHE A 173 -10.55 -3.26 -11.14
CA PHE A 173 -10.66 -3.72 -12.52
C PHE A 173 -9.91 -2.77 -13.43
N PHE A 174 -9.19 -3.31 -14.41
CA PHE A 174 -8.55 -2.51 -15.43
C PHE A 174 -9.07 -2.92 -16.81
N LYS A 175 -9.67 -1.96 -17.55
CA LYS A 175 -10.24 -2.18 -18.86
C LYS A 175 -10.23 -0.89 -19.66
N ASP A 176 -9.82 -0.96 -20.94
CA ASP A 176 -9.88 0.16 -21.89
C ASP A 176 -9.24 1.46 -21.34
N ASN A 177 -8.04 1.35 -20.75
CA ASN A 177 -7.31 2.44 -20.10
C ASN A 177 -8.07 3.10 -18.93
N GLN A 178 -8.92 2.34 -18.28
CA GLN A 178 -9.69 2.75 -17.12
C GLN A 178 -9.38 1.86 -15.93
N LEU A 179 -9.16 2.48 -14.77
CA LEU A 179 -9.08 1.80 -13.50
C LEU A 179 -10.38 2.02 -12.73
N LEU A 180 -11.11 0.95 -12.49
CA LEU A 180 -12.35 0.96 -11.71
C LEU A 180 -12.05 0.39 -10.32
N ILE A 181 -12.58 1.05 -9.30
CA ILE A 181 -12.52 0.59 -7.91
C ILE A 181 -13.95 0.48 -7.42
N CYS A 182 -14.40 -0.75 -7.21
CA CYS A 182 -15.77 -1.05 -6.77
C CYS A 182 -15.80 -1.30 -5.27
N ASP A 183 -16.66 -0.57 -4.57
CA ASP A 183 -17.02 -0.87 -3.18
C ASP A 183 -18.32 -1.70 -3.18
N ASP A 184 -18.18 -3.00 -2.96
CA ASP A 184 -19.31 -3.93 -2.95
C ASP A 184 -20.29 -3.67 -1.78
N LYS A 185 -19.84 -2.98 -0.70
CA LYS A 185 -20.69 -2.67 0.45
C LYS A 185 -21.64 -1.50 0.20
N PHE A 186 -21.17 -0.50 -0.56
CA PHE A 186 -21.94 0.69 -0.88
C PHE A 186 -22.57 0.66 -2.26
N TYR A 187 -22.40 -0.44 -3.03
CA TYR A 187 -22.88 -0.58 -4.39
C TYR A 187 -22.50 0.62 -5.26
N SER A 188 -21.26 1.06 -5.13
CA SER A 188 -20.73 2.18 -5.88
C SER A 188 -19.33 1.86 -6.41
N TYR A 189 -18.90 2.63 -7.39
CA TYR A 189 -17.54 2.54 -7.93
C TYR A 189 -16.99 3.90 -8.28
N ASN A 190 -15.66 3.97 -8.30
CA ASN A 190 -14.90 5.10 -8.79
C ASN A 190 -14.21 4.71 -10.08
N ILE A 191 -14.15 5.62 -11.06
CA ILE A 191 -13.44 5.40 -12.32
C ILE A 191 -12.35 6.46 -12.47
N TYR A 192 -11.17 6.00 -12.84
CA TYR A 192 -10.02 6.83 -13.19
C TYR A 192 -9.71 6.59 -14.67
N TYR A 193 -9.61 7.67 -15.45
CA TYR A 193 -9.48 7.61 -16.91
C TYR A 193 -8.17 8.21 -17.38
N GLY A 194 -7.58 7.59 -18.40
CA GLY A 194 -6.51 8.16 -19.20
C GLY A 194 -5.25 8.53 -18.44
N GLY A 195 -4.51 9.49 -18.97
CA GLY A 195 -3.29 9.97 -18.37
C GLY A 195 -2.21 8.87 -18.24
N ILE A 196 -1.83 8.55 -17.01
CA ILE A 196 -0.85 7.48 -16.78
C ILE A 196 -1.35 6.09 -17.21
N LEU A 197 -2.68 5.87 -17.19
CA LEU A 197 -3.29 4.58 -17.52
C LEU A 197 -3.18 4.25 -19.02
N ASP A 198 -3.00 5.24 -19.90
CA ASP A 198 -2.85 5.03 -21.36
C ASP A 198 -1.58 4.24 -21.73
N LYS A 199 -0.64 4.11 -20.79
CA LYS A 199 0.61 3.38 -20.97
C LYS A 199 0.54 1.92 -20.49
N VAL A 200 -0.56 1.52 -19.86
CA VAL A 200 -0.75 0.13 -19.39
C VAL A 200 -1.13 -0.73 -20.60
N VAL A 201 -0.39 -1.81 -20.80
CA VAL A 201 -0.69 -2.80 -21.84
C VAL A 201 -1.53 -3.92 -21.23
N ASP A 202 -2.76 -4.03 -21.68
CA ASP A 202 -3.66 -5.12 -21.28
C ASP A 202 -3.72 -6.16 -22.41
N ASP A 203 -3.01 -7.26 -22.25
CA ASP A 203 -2.93 -8.36 -23.22
C ASP A 203 -4.04 -9.43 -23.02
N ARG A 204 -5.05 -9.14 -22.20
CA ARG A 204 -6.15 -10.08 -21.88
C ARG A 204 -7.27 -10.04 -22.88
#